data_5b15ffc8481949dd13f23b4400d5736b
#
_entry.id   5b15ffc8481949dd13f23b4400d5736b
#
_cell.length_a   1.000
_cell.length_b   1.000
_cell.length_c   1.000
_cell.angle_alpha   90.00
_cell.angle_beta   90.00
_cell.angle_gamma   90.00
#
_symmetry.space_group_name_H-M   'P 1'
#
loop_
_entity.id
_entity.type
_entity.pdbx_description
1 polymer ?
#
loop_
_entity_poly.entity_id
_entity_poly.type
_entity_poly.pdbx_seq_one_letter_code
_entity_poly.pdbx_strand_id
1 'polypeptide(L)'
;MADPVPAYLDPSVSTPAFFTDVYEYTMLEAARRDGTADRRCVFEVYARHLPAGRRYGIVAGLGRVLDAVKHFRANEEQIRFLLDRGIVGRSTAQWLEHYRFHGSIRAYREGEVYFPDSPVLQVESTFAEGTLLETIILSILNYDSAVASAASRITSAAGDRPCIDMGARRMNEWASMAAARAAIVGGFAGTSNLAAAMKYDLPAIGTAAHAFTLLHDSEEDAFRSQVEAYGPGTTLLTDTYNVKDAIRTAVEIAGNGLGCVRIDSGDLGQMARMVRAELDSLGATRTKITVTNDLDEYSIAALQNAPVDSYGVGTRLVTGSGSPTCEMVYKLVEREGCDGTMHPVAKKSFGKQTIGWRKNAYRVYDDHADKEAGDGSAVLELVLAGSREKLDSVSLDGIVGPMEDARGLLVTAVDHGDVNEELCSHQTLLAARGWHSHQLRELPMAALSLSADDPALPTQIVEL
;
A
#
# COMPACT_ATOMS: atom_id res chain seq x y z
N MET A 1 19.60 -24.07 27.43
CA MET A 1 19.06 -22.69 27.55
C MET A 1 18.83 -22.25 26.11
N ALA A 2 17.61 -21.81 25.77
CA ALA A 2 17.37 -21.22 24.45
C ALA A 2 18.19 -19.92 24.38
N ASP A 3 18.81 -19.66 23.23
CA ASP A 3 19.51 -18.38 23.00
C ASP A 3 18.55 -17.23 23.27
N PRO A 4 19.02 -16.14 23.93
CA PRO A 4 18.15 -14.99 24.18
C PRO A 4 17.64 -14.42 22.84
N VAL A 5 16.34 -14.25 22.75
CA VAL A 5 15.73 -13.63 21.57
C VAL A 5 16.34 -12.23 21.39
N PRO A 6 16.86 -11.89 20.20
CA PRO A 6 17.42 -10.56 19.96
C PRO A 6 16.41 -9.46 20.31
N ALA A 7 16.88 -8.35 20.86
CA ALA A 7 16.02 -7.25 21.33
C ALA A 7 15.05 -6.69 20.28
N TYR A 8 15.40 -6.78 19.00
CA TYR A 8 14.52 -6.38 17.89
C TYR A 8 13.44 -7.43 17.53
N LEU A 9 13.45 -8.59 18.19
CA LEU A 9 12.44 -9.64 18.09
C LEU A 9 11.70 -9.84 19.42
N ASP A 10 11.67 -8.81 20.27
CA ASP A 10 11.12 -8.85 21.62
C ASP A 10 9.72 -9.44 21.65
N PRO A 11 9.49 -10.55 22.40
CA PRO A 11 8.18 -11.17 22.55
C PRO A 11 7.13 -10.27 23.21
N SER A 12 7.53 -9.21 23.95
CA SER A 12 6.61 -8.26 24.58
C SER A 12 5.74 -7.51 23.56
N VAL A 13 6.19 -7.42 22.30
CA VAL A 13 5.42 -6.88 21.16
C VAL A 13 4.89 -7.97 20.23
N SER A 14 4.75 -9.20 20.74
CA SER A 14 4.32 -10.37 19.96
C SER A 14 2.87 -10.31 19.48
N THR A 15 2.07 -9.37 19.95
CA THR A 15 0.67 -9.17 19.54
C THR A 15 0.43 -7.74 19.04
N PRO A 16 -0.53 -7.54 18.13
CA PRO A 16 -0.85 -6.20 17.62
C PRO A 16 -1.41 -5.24 18.68
N ALA A 17 -1.87 -5.72 19.83
CA ALA A 17 -2.61 -4.94 20.82
C ALA A 17 -1.85 -3.74 21.38
N PHE A 18 -0.52 -3.76 21.37
CA PHE A 18 0.31 -2.64 21.84
C PHE A 18 0.88 -1.76 20.72
N PHE A 19 0.60 -2.06 19.46
CA PHE A 19 0.81 -1.11 18.37
C PHE A 19 -0.34 -0.09 18.32
N THR A 20 -0.52 0.64 19.44
CA THR A 20 -1.63 1.56 19.67
C THR A 20 -1.19 2.72 20.55
N ASP A 21 -2.02 3.77 20.63
CA ASP A 21 -1.81 4.90 21.51
C ASP A 21 -2.46 4.66 22.88
N VAL A 22 -1.87 5.20 23.94
CA VAL A 22 -2.37 5.03 25.32
C VAL A 22 -3.82 5.50 25.48
N TYR A 23 -4.23 6.53 24.73
CA TYR A 23 -5.59 7.08 24.87
C TYR A 23 -6.69 6.06 24.52
N GLU A 24 -6.42 5.07 23.68
CA GLU A 24 -7.39 4.03 23.35
C GLU A 24 -7.74 3.20 24.59
N TYR A 25 -6.73 2.83 25.39
CA TYR A 25 -6.95 2.13 26.65
C TYR A 25 -7.57 3.00 27.73
N THR A 26 -7.22 4.30 27.81
CA THR A 26 -7.84 5.21 28.79
C THR A 26 -9.27 5.54 28.44
N MET A 27 -9.63 5.67 27.15
CA MET A 27 -11.03 5.79 26.72
C MET A 27 -11.83 4.51 27.01
N LEU A 28 -11.24 3.33 26.72
CA LEU A 28 -11.85 2.05 27.06
C LEU A 28 -12.16 1.94 28.55
N GLU A 29 -11.19 2.27 29.42
CA GLU A 29 -11.37 2.26 30.88
C GLU A 29 -12.53 3.19 31.32
N ALA A 30 -12.55 4.41 30.79
CA ALA A 30 -13.59 5.38 31.11
C ALA A 30 -14.99 4.92 30.66
N ALA A 31 -15.09 4.43 29.42
CA ALA A 31 -16.34 3.94 28.85
C ALA A 31 -16.86 2.68 29.55
N ARG A 32 -15.99 1.82 30.05
CA ARG A 32 -16.40 0.65 30.85
C ARG A 32 -16.91 1.04 32.22
N ARG A 33 -16.35 2.10 32.81
CA ARG A 33 -16.82 2.62 34.10
C ARG A 33 -18.18 3.31 34.05
N ASP A 34 -18.45 4.05 32.97
CA ASP A 34 -19.70 4.78 32.80
C ASP A 34 -20.81 3.98 32.08
N GLY A 35 -20.49 2.76 31.64
CA GLY A 35 -21.42 1.84 30.98
C GLY A 35 -21.68 2.15 29.50
N THR A 36 -20.86 2.99 28.85
CA THR A 36 -21.00 3.30 27.40
C THR A 36 -20.17 2.40 26.49
N ALA A 37 -19.30 1.56 27.06
CA ALA A 37 -18.37 0.68 26.32
C ALA A 37 -19.08 -0.28 25.36
N ASP A 38 -20.27 -0.77 25.73
CA ASP A 38 -21.00 -1.79 24.96
C ASP A 38 -21.99 -1.17 23.95
N ARG A 39 -22.04 0.17 23.83
CA ARG A 39 -22.86 0.82 22.79
C ARG A 39 -22.38 0.44 21.41
N ARG A 40 -23.33 0.09 20.54
CA ARG A 40 -23.04 -0.15 19.13
C ARG A 40 -22.52 1.13 18.45
N CYS A 41 -21.48 1.01 17.67
CA CYS A 41 -20.79 2.10 17.01
C CYS A 41 -20.43 1.74 15.57
N VAL A 42 -20.35 2.75 14.73
CA VAL A 42 -19.72 2.66 13.40
C VAL A 42 -18.59 3.66 13.35
N PHE A 43 -17.39 3.15 13.10
CA PHE A 43 -16.20 3.95 12.83
C PHE A 43 -15.88 3.88 11.34
N GLU A 44 -15.23 4.91 10.82
CA GLU A 44 -14.92 5.06 9.40
C GLU A 44 -13.49 5.55 9.19
N VAL A 45 -12.80 4.96 8.24
CA VAL A 45 -11.50 5.42 7.74
C VAL A 45 -11.68 6.12 6.41
N TYR A 46 -11.16 7.33 6.29
CA TYR A 46 -11.13 8.10 5.05
C TYR A 46 -9.98 9.11 5.05
N ALA A 47 -9.55 9.54 3.86
CA ALA A 47 -8.62 10.66 3.69
C ALA A 47 -9.40 11.94 3.41
N ARG A 48 -9.04 13.06 4.08
CA ARG A 48 -9.68 14.35 3.83
C ARG A 48 -9.22 15.02 2.54
N HIS A 49 -8.01 14.73 2.15
CA HIS A 49 -7.38 15.20 0.92
C HIS A 49 -6.35 14.16 0.47
N LEU A 50 -5.93 14.27 -0.75
CA LEU A 50 -4.80 13.50 -1.24
C LEU A 50 -3.49 14.24 -0.93
N PRO A 51 -2.37 13.55 -0.72
CA PRO A 51 -1.05 14.19 -0.66
C PRO A 51 -0.76 15.00 -1.93
N ALA A 52 0.06 16.05 -1.79
CA ALA A 52 0.44 16.90 -2.92
C ALA A 52 0.97 16.09 -4.11
N GLY A 53 0.58 16.46 -5.31
CA GLY A 53 0.92 15.77 -6.55
C GLY A 53 0.19 14.44 -6.77
N ARG A 54 -0.82 14.12 -5.96
CA ARG A 54 -1.65 12.92 -6.12
C ARG A 54 -3.02 13.28 -6.67
N ARG A 55 -3.43 12.67 -7.76
CA ARG A 55 -4.77 12.83 -8.33
C ARG A 55 -5.73 11.71 -7.91
N TYR A 56 -5.19 10.64 -7.35
CA TYR A 56 -5.89 9.49 -6.76
C TYR A 56 -4.97 8.83 -5.75
N GLY A 57 -5.55 8.02 -4.88
CA GLY A 57 -4.82 7.09 -4.01
C GLY A 57 -5.13 5.65 -4.33
N ILE A 58 -4.25 4.73 -3.92
CA ILE A 58 -4.44 3.27 -4.04
C ILE A 58 -4.55 2.69 -2.64
N VAL A 59 -5.62 1.94 -2.40
CA VAL A 59 -5.81 1.21 -1.13
C VAL A 59 -4.85 0.02 -1.09
N ALA A 60 -4.05 -0.04 -0.04
CA ALA A 60 -3.19 -1.18 0.28
C ALA A 60 -3.12 -1.40 1.79
N GLY A 61 -2.78 -2.62 2.20
CA GLY A 61 -2.65 -3.01 3.60
C GLY A 61 -3.86 -3.70 4.20
N LEU A 62 -4.98 -3.87 3.48
CA LEU A 62 -6.16 -4.55 4.03
C LEU A 62 -5.83 -5.96 4.55
N GLY A 63 -5.09 -6.78 3.80
CA GLY A 63 -4.69 -8.10 4.26
C GLY A 63 -3.88 -8.07 5.56
N ARG A 64 -3.05 -7.03 5.77
CA ARG A 64 -2.31 -6.82 7.03
C ARG A 64 -3.23 -6.35 8.16
N VAL A 65 -4.22 -5.51 7.87
CA VAL A 65 -5.24 -5.10 8.84
C VAL A 65 -6.02 -6.32 9.32
N LEU A 66 -6.45 -7.18 8.41
CA LEU A 66 -7.22 -8.39 8.75
C LEU A 66 -6.39 -9.38 9.58
N ASP A 67 -5.11 -9.56 9.24
CA ASP A 67 -4.18 -10.36 10.05
C ASP A 67 -4.01 -9.76 11.46
N ALA A 68 -3.89 -8.43 11.57
CA ALA A 68 -3.81 -7.75 12.85
C ALA A 68 -5.09 -7.89 13.67
N VAL A 69 -6.27 -7.73 13.08
CA VAL A 69 -7.58 -7.90 13.76
C VAL A 69 -7.74 -9.34 14.28
N LYS A 70 -7.41 -10.34 13.45
CA LYS A 70 -7.45 -11.76 13.83
C LYS A 70 -6.57 -12.09 15.03
N HIS A 71 -5.43 -11.45 15.15
CA HIS A 71 -4.45 -11.70 16.22
C HIS A 71 -4.46 -10.63 17.31
N PHE A 72 -5.39 -9.65 17.26
CA PHE A 72 -5.47 -8.58 18.24
C PHE A 72 -5.93 -9.10 19.59
N ARG A 73 -5.00 -9.21 20.52
CA ARG A 73 -5.26 -9.59 21.93
C ARG A 73 -4.09 -9.16 22.80
N ALA A 74 -4.37 -8.65 23.98
CA ALA A 74 -3.33 -8.39 24.95
C ALA A 74 -2.88 -9.70 25.62
N ASN A 75 -1.56 -9.90 25.75
CA ASN A 75 -1.01 -11.01 26.51
C ASN A 75 -0.90 -10.68 28.01
N GLU A 76 -0.56 -11.65 28.85
CA GLU A 76 -0.46 -11.47 30.31
C GLU A 76 0.53 -10.37 30.72
N GLU A 77 1.66 -10.23 30.02
CA GLU A 77 2.66 -9.22 30.30
C GLU A 77 2.15 -7.82 29.98
N GLN A 78 1.48 -7.67 28.85
CA GLN A 78 0.83 -6.42 28.43
C GLN A 78 -0.28 -6.02 29.41
N ILE A 79 -1.11 -6.95 29.82
CA ILE A 79 -2.19 -6.69 30.81
C ILE A 79 -1.59 -6.28 32.15
N ARG A 80 -0.54 -6.95 32.62
CA ARG A 80 0.18 -6.57 33.85
C ARG A 80 0.75 -5.16 33.74
N PHE A 81 1.39 -4.83 32.62
CA PHE A 81 1.91 -3.49 32.36
C PHE A 81 0.82 -2.41 32.47
N LEU A 82 -0.35 -2.64 31.84
CA LEU A 82 -1.49 -1.69 31.91
C LEU A 82 -1.98 -1.48 33.35
N LEU A 83 -2.06 -2.55 34.14
CA LEU A 83 -2.44 -2.51 35.56
C LEU A 83 -1.39 -1.77 36.41
N ASP A 84 -0.12 -2.13 36.29
CA ASP A 84 0.99 -1.58 37.09
C ASP A 84 1.18 -0.08 36.82
N ARG A 85 0.90 0.35 35.59
CA ARG A 85 0.93 1.78 35.21
C ARG A 85 -0.35 2.53 35.52
N GLY A 86 -1.38 1.84 36.03
CA GLY A 86 -2.68 2.44 36.32
C GLY A 86 -3.44 2.97 35.09
N ILE A 87 -3.10 2.44 33.90
CA ILE A 87 -3.79 2.81 32.64
C ILE A 87 -5.21 2.23 32.62
N VAL A 88 -5.36 0.99 33.09
CA VAL A 88 -6.66 0.33 33.25
C VAL A 88 -6.83 -0.23 34.66
N GLY A 89 -8.08 -0.36 35.11
CA GLY A 89 -8.44 -1.02 36.35
C GLY A 89 -8.61 -2.54 36.17
N ARG A 90 -8.80 -3.26 37.31
CA ARG A 90 -8.92 -4.73 37.31
C ARG A 90 -10.07 -5.25 36.44
N SER A 91 -11.22 -4.57 36.44
CA SER A 91 -12.37 -4.99 35.62
C SER A 91 -12.09 -4.91 34.12
N THR A 92 -11.41 -3.87 33.69
CA THR A 92 -11.01 -3.72 32.27
C THR A 92 -9.90 -4.72 31.89
N ALA A 93 -8.94 -4.97 32.79
CA ALA A 93 -7.92 -5.98 32.60
C ALA A 93 -8.52 -7.38 32.39
N GLN A 94 -9.49 -7.77 33.22
CA GLN A 94 -10.21 -9.06 33.04
C GLN A 94 -10.98 -9.12 31.73
N TRP A 95 -11.55 -8.04 31.26
CA TRP A 95 -12.19 -7.97 29.94
C TRP A 95 -11.16 -8.15 28.81
N LEU A 96 -9.98 -7.53 28.91
CA LEU A 96 -8.90 -7.64 27.93
C LEU A 96 -8.34 -9.07 27.82
N GLU A 97 -8.33 -9.86 28.90
CA GLU A 97 -7.92 -11.27 28.89
C GLU A 97 -8.77 -12.12 27.92
N HIS A 98 -10.04 -11.75 27.78
CA HIS A 98 -11.02 -12.47 26.96
C HIS A 98 -11.35 -11.75 25.64
N TYR A 99 -10.70 -10.60 25.39
CA TYR A 99 -11.00 -9.80 24.22
C TYR A 99 -10.82 -10.62 22.93
N ARG A 100 -11.83 -10.52 22.09
CA ARG A 100 -11.86 -10.90 20.69
C ARG A 100 -12.71 -9.87 19.96
N PHE A 101 -12.38 -9.60 18.73
CA PHE A 101 -13.21 -8.75 17.87
C PHE A 101 -14.42 -9.56 17.39
N HIS A 102 -15.62 -9.09 17.65
CA HIS A 102 -16.88 -9.71 17.23
C HIS A 102 -17.68 -8.83 16.26
N GLY A 103 -17.15 -7.68 15.92
CA GLY A 103 -17.78 -6.77 14.99
C GLY A 103 -17.63 -7.19 13.53
N SER A 104 -18.09 -6.33 12.64
CA SER A 104 -17.95 -6.50 11.20
C SER A 104 -17.11 -5.36 10.59
N ILE A 105 -16.36 -5.66 9.54
CA ILE A 105 -15.56 -4.70 8.80
C ILE A 105 -15.93 -4.79 7.32
N ARG A 106 -16.27 -3.64 6.74
CA ARG A 106 -16.38 -3.49 5.29
C ARG A 106 -15.26 -2.58 4.82
N ALA A 107 -14.63 -2.90 3.69
CA ALA A 107 -13.50 -2.13 3.19
C ALA A 107 -13.44 -2.13 1.66
N TYR A 108 -12.70 -1.17 1.10
CA TYR A 108 -12.27 -1.25 -0.29
C TYR A 108 -11.24 -2.38 -0.44
N ARG A 109 -11.25 -3.06 -1.58
CA ARG A 109 -10.26 -4.10 -1.89
C ARG A 109 -8.88 -3.47 -2.06
N GLU A 110 -7.84 -4.22 -1.82
CA GLU A 110 -6.49 -3.79 -2.20
C GLU A 110 -6.36 -3.61 -3.71
N GLY A 111 -5.69 -2.56 -4.12
CA GLY A 111 -5.60 -2.14 -5.51
C GLY A 111 -6.76 -1.25 -5.99
N GLU A 112 -7.78 -1.02 -5.16
CA GLU A 112 -8.87 -0.08 -5.48
C GLU A 112 -8.35 1.36 -5.42
N VAL A 113 -8.84 2.17 -6.34
CA VAL A 113 -8.61 3.63 -6.32
C VAL A 113 -9.54 4.28 -5.30
N TYR A 114 -9.04 5.27 -4.56
CA TYR A 114 -9.84 6.11 -3.67
C TYR A 114 -9.59 7.59 -3.90
N PHE A 115 -10.55 8.42 -3.48
CA PHE A 115 -10.51 9.88 -3.53
C PHE A 115 -10.73 10.48 -2.13
N PRO A 116 -10.60 11.80 -1.95
CA PRO A 116 -10.96 12.44 -0.67
C PRO A 116 -12.38 12.06 -0.25
N ASP A 117 -12.56 11.87 1.06
CA ASP A 117 -13.83 11.49 1.70
C ASP A 117 -14.41 10.11 1.33
N SER A 118 -13.66 9.30 0.55
CA SER A 118 -14.00 7.88 0.32
C SER A 118 -13.98 7.10 1.63
N PRO A 119 -15.04 6.35 1.99
CA PRO A 119 -15.06 5.51 3.19
C PRO A 119 -14.30 4.21 2.96
N VAL A 120 -12.96 4.28 2.93
CA VAL A 120 -12.10 3.13 2.53
C VAL A 120 -12.23 1.93 3.45
N LEU A 121 -12.63 2.14 4.71
CA LEU A 121 -12.91 1.07 5.66
C LEU A 121 -13.92 1.53 6.71
N GLN A 122 -14.85 0.64 7.09
CA GLN A 122 -15.82 0.86 8.15
C GLN A 122 -15.77 -0.30 9.14
N VAL A 123 -15.77 0.02 10.45
CA VAL A 123 -15.84 -0.93 11.55
C VAL A 123 -17.17 -0.74 12.26
N GLU A 124 -18.00 -1.77 12.25
CA GLU A 124 -19.24 -1.84 13.01
C GLU A 124 -19.05 -2.79 14.20
N SER A 125 -19.07 -2.26 15.42
CA SER A 125 -18.76 -3.01 16.63
C SER A 125 -19.34 -2.33 17.87
N THR A 126 -19.00 -2.80 19.08
CA THR A 126 -19.12 -2.00 20.29
C THR A 126 -18.06 -0.89 20.31
N PHE A 127 -18.29 0.17 21.09
CA PHE A 127 -17.28 1.21 21.30
C PHE A 127 -15.96 0.63 21.80
N ALA A 128 -16.04 -0.29 22.78
CA ALA A 128 -14.88 -0.95 23.39
C ALA A 128 -14.02 -1.68 22.35
N GLU A 129 -14.66 -2.41 21.42
CA GLU A 129 -13.93 -3.16 20.41
C GLU A 129 -13.36 -2.27 19.32
N GLY A 130 -14.17 -1.33 18.81
CA GLY A 130 -13.78 -0.49 17.69
C GLY A 130 -12.70 0.54 18.05
N THR A 131 -12.73 1.09 19.29
CA THR A 131 -11.73 2.10 19.70
C THR A 131 -10.31 1.55 19.78
N LEU A 132 -10.13 0.27 20.14
CA LEU A 132 -8.81 -0.37 20.20
C LEU A 132 -8.14 -0.61 18.84
N LEU A 133 -8.91 -0.51 17.76
CA LEU A 133 -8.41 -0.79 16.41
C LEU A 133 -7.94 0.48 15.66
N GLU A 134 -8.16 1.68 16.22
CA GLU A 134 -7.88 2.95 15.53
C GLU A 134 -6.42 3.01 15.03
N THR A 135 -5.47 2.95 15.95
CA THR A 135 -4.06 3.18 15.60
C THR A 135 -3.50 2.07 14.71
N ILE A 136 -3.80 0.80 14.99
CA ILE A 136 -3.28 -0.30 14.17
C ILE A 136 -3.83 -0.27 12.73
N ILE A 137 -5.11 0.02 12.55
CA ILE A 137 -5.71 0.19 11.22
C ILE A 137 -5.08 1.37 10.50
N LEU A 138 -4.99 2.53 11.17
CA LEU A 138 -4.43 3.74 10.55
C LEU A 138 -2.96 3.61 10.22
N SER A 139 -2.14 3.03 11.09
CA SER A 139 -0.71 2.86 10.85
C SER A 139 -0.44 2.00 9.61
N ILE A 140 -1.25 0.95 9.41
CA ILE A 140 -1.14 0.08 8.25
C ILE A 140 -1.65 0.78 7.00
N LEU A 141 -2.91 1.25 6.99
CA LEU A 141 -3.53 1.80 5.78
C LEU A 141 -2.84 3.09 5.31
N ASN A 142 -2.44 3.96 6.22
CA ASN A 142 -1.74 5.20 5.87
C ASN A 142 -0.42 4.94 5.14
N TYR A 143 0.39 4.04 5.69
CA TYR A 143 1.72 3.78 5.12
C TYR A 143 1.64 2.92 3.86
N ASP A 144 0.92 1.79 3.91
CA ASP A 144 0.83 0.87 2.78
C ASP A 144 0.17 1.55 1.57
N SER A 145 -0.89 2.35 1.79
CA SER A 145 -1.54 3.08 0.70
C SER A 145 -0.67 4.21 0.15
N ALA A 146 0.15 4.88 0.98
CA ALA A 146 1.09 5.89 0.50
C ALA A 146 2.14 5.29 -0.42
N VAL A 147 2.71 4.14 -0.04
CA VAL A 147 3.69 3.41 -0.88
C VAL A 147 3.03 2.88 -2.15
N ALA A 148 1.85 2.27 -2.06
CA ALA A 148 1.14 1.77 -3.23
C ALA A 148 0.76 2.89 -4.21
N SER A 149 0.34 4.06 -3.70
CA SER A 149 0.04 5.23 -4.52
C SER A 149 1.29 5.78 -5.21
N ALA A 150 2.45 5.82 -4.53
CA ALA A 150 3.73 6.17 -5.15
C ALA A 150 4.13 5.14 -6.22
N ALA A 151 4.01 3.86 -5.89
CA ALA A 151 4.29 2.77 -6.82
C ALA A 151 3.43 2.86 -8.08
N SER A 152 2.15 3.14 -7.94
CA SER A 152 1.20 3.34 -9.06
C SER A 152 1.64 4.46 -10.00
N ARG A 153 2.08 5.61 -9.48
CA ARG A 153 2.59 6.71 -10.31
C ARG A 153 3.90 6.35 -11.01
N ILE A 154 4.79 5.66 -10.30
CA ILE A 154 6.07 5.18 -10.83
C ILE A 154 5.83 4.19 -11.96
N THR A 155 4.95 3.21 -11.78
CA THR A 155 4.64 2.20 -12.80
C THR A 155 3.87 2.79 -13.98
N SER A 156 2.97 3.74 -13.76
CA SER A 156 2.30 4.49 -14.83
C SER A 156 3.31 5.27 -15.69
N ALA A 157 4.30 5.91 -15.07
CA ALA A 157 5.38 6.60 -15.78
C ALA A 157 6.32 5.64 -16.52
N ALA A 158 6.52 4.43 -16.00
CA ALA A 158 7.35 3.39 -16.61
C ALA A 158 6.69 2.70 -17.82
N GLY A 159 5.35 2.75 -17.91
CA GLY A 159 4.60 2.01 -18.92
C GLY A 159 4.79 0.50 -18.76
N ASP A 160 5.12 -0.21 -19.83
CA ASP A 160 5.29 -1.67 -19.81
C ASP A 160 6.64 -2.13 -19.20
N ARG A 161 7.51 -1.20 -18.80
CA ARG A 161 8.82 -1.51 -18.24
C ARG A 161 8.72 -1.88 -16.77
N PRO A 162 9.20 -3.06 -16.35
CA PRO A 162 9.09 -3.48 -14.96
C PRO A 162 9.87 -2.57 -14.01
N CYS A 163 9.23 -2.26 -12.87
CA CYS A 163 9.83 -1.59 -11.73
C CYS A 163 10.12 -2.61 -10.63
N ILE A 164 11.27 -2.49 -9.95
CA ILE A 164 11.73 -3.39 -8.91
C ILE A 164 11.99 -2.58 -7.64
N ASP A 165 11.46 -3.05 -6.52
CA ASP A 165 11.73 -2.45 -5.22
C ASP A 165 13.17 -2.73 -4.77
N MET A 166 13.94 -1.67 -4.56
CA MET A 166 15.30 -1.67 -4.03
C MET A 166 15.46 -0.77 -2.80
N GLY A 167 14.35 -0.55 -2.07
CA GLY A 167 14.27 0.41 -0.97
C GLY A 167 14.61 -0.14 0.42
N ALA A 168 14.83 -1.44 0.59
CA ALA A 168 14.98 -2.09 1.90
C ALA A 168 16.00 -1.42 2.83
N ARG A 169 17.12 -0.90 2.31
CA ARG A 169 18.17 -0.22 3.09
C ARG A 169 17.90 1.26 3.37
N ARG A 170 16.74 1.79 3.01
CA ARG A 170 16.39 3.22 3.09
C ARG A 170 15.36 3.54 4.16
N MET A 171 14.96 2.53 4.94
CA MET A 171 13.96 2.69 5.99
C MET A 171 14.14 1.63 7.08
N ASN A 172 13.24 1.64 8.08
CA ASN A 172 13.21 0.62 9.12
C ASN A 172 12.99 -0.77 8.50
N GLU A 173 13.69 -1.77 9.01
CA GLU A 173 13.71 -3.15 8.48
C GLU A 173 12.34 -3.82 8.44
N TRP A 174 11.47 -3.57 9.41
CA TRP A 174 10.11 -4.11 9.44
C TRP A 174 9.19 -3.38 8.46
N ALA A 175 9.29 -2.06 8.41
CA ALA A 175 8.51 -1.25 7.48
C ALA A 175 8.90 -1.53 6.02
N SER A 176 10.16 -1.91 5.76
CA SER A 176 10.60 -2.28 4.41
C SER A 176 9.88 -3.51 3.83
N MET A 177 9.44 -4.43 4.69
CA MET A 177 8.62 -5.57 4.25
C MET A 177 7.21 -5.14 3.85
N ALA A 178 6.62 -4.20 4.60
CA ALA A 178 5.33 -3.62 4.28
C ALA A 178 5.40 -2.82 2.97
N ALA A 179 6.46 -2.02 2.79
CA ALA A 179 6.70 -1.27 1.56
C ALA A 179 6.82 -2.18 0.33
N ALA A 180 7.60 -3.26 0.43
CA ALA A 180 7.75 -4.24 -0.66
C ALA A 180 6.40 -4.84 -1.06
N ARG A 181 5.56 -5.22 -0.07
CA ARG A 181 4.21 -5.74 -0.32
C ARG A 181 3.30 -4.70 -1.00
N ALA A 182 3.30 -3.48 -0.48
CA ALA A 182 2.49 -2.39 -1.03
C ALA A 182 2.93 -2.00 -2.45
N ALA A 183 4.24 -2.06 -2.74
CA ALA A 183 4.78 -1.83 -4.08
C ALA A 183 4.21 -2.82 -5.11
N ILE A 184 4.04 -4.11 -4.75
CA ILE A 184 3.41 -5.10 -5.63
C ILE A 184 1.96 -4.72 -5.93
N VAL A 185 1.19 -4.27 -4.93
CA VAL A 185 -0.18 -3.77 -5.16
C VAL A 185 -0.17 -2.62 -6.18
N GLY A 186 0.79 -1.69 -6.06
CA GLY A 186 0.97 -0.55 -6.97
C GLY A 186 1.65 -0.89 -8.31
N GLY A 187 1.81 -2.19 -8.65
CA GLY A 187 2.24 -2.63 -9.98
C GLY A 187 3.71 -3.06 -10.11
N PHE A 188 4.51 -3.01 -9.06
CA PHE A 188 5.91 -3.45 -9.11
C PHE A 188 6.02 -4.95 -9.42
N ALA A 189 7.10 -5.32 -10.12
CA ALA A 189 7.33 -6.69 -10.58
C ALA A 189 7.97 -7.60 -9.53
N GLY A 190 8.67 -7.04 -8.55
CA GLY A 190 9.37 -7.79 -7.51
C GLY A 190 10.10 -6.89 -6.53
N THR A 191 10.82 -7.50 -5.60
CA THR A 191 11.56 -6.82 -4.54
C THR A 191 12.96 -7.40 -4.34
N SER A 192 13.87 -6.57 -3.85
CA SER A 192 15.18 -7.01 -3.37
C SER A 192 15.16 -7.46 -1.89
N ASN A 193 14.03 -7.30 -1.19
CA ASN A 193 13.88 -7.64 0.22
C ASN A 193 13.56 -9.13 0.38
N LEU A 194 14.54 -9.92 0.84
CA LEU A 194 14.39 -11.37 1.01
C LEU A 194 13.31 -11.76 2.03
N ALA A 195 13.16 -11.00 3.12
CA ALA A 195 12.16 -11.30 4.14
C ALA A 195 10.73 -11.09 3.58
N ALA A 196 10.52 -10.04 2.79
CA ALA A 196 9.26 -9.80 2.11
C ALA A 196 9.01 -10.85 1.02
N ALA A 197 10.03 -11.16 0.21
CA ALA A 197 9.95 -12.18 -0.83
C ALA A 197 9.53 -13.54 -0.24
N MET A 198 10.15 -13.95 0.85
CA MET A 198 9.83 -15.21 1.54
C MET A 198 8.42 -15.18 2.17
N LYS A 199 8.07 -14.09 2.88
CA LYS A 199 6.79 -14.00 3.61
C LYS A 199 5.59 -13.95 2.67
N TYR A 200 5.72 -13.24 1.56
CA TYR A 200 4.63 -12.97 0.62
C TYR A 200 4.78 -13.70 -0.72
N ASP A 201 5.73 -14.63 -0.82
CA ASP A 201 6.03 -15.42 -2.04
C ASP A 201 6.19 -14.52 -3.29
N LEU A 202 7.04 -13.48 -3.16
CA LEU A 202 7.27 -12.51 -4.22
C LEU A 202 8.55 -12.83 -5.02
N PRO A 203 8.65 -12.40 -6.27
CA PRO A 203 9.91 -12.49 -7.02
C PRO A 203 11.03 -11.74 -6.29
N ALA A 204 12.05 -12.49 -5.84
CA ALA A 204 13.27 -11.92 -5.27
C ALA A 204 14.23 -11.53 -6.40
N ILE A 205 14.48 -10.22 -6.55
CA ILE A 205 15.29 -9.68 -7.65
C ILE A 205 16.46 -8.89 -7.06
N GLY A 206 17.66 -9.28 -7.43
CA GLY A 206 18.88 -8.63 -7.00
C GLY A 206 19.99 -8.80 -8.05
N THR A 207 21.00 -7.95 -7.94
CA THR A 207 22.19 -8.00 -8.80
C THR A 207 23.44 -8.00 -7.91
N ALA A 208 24.45 -7.19 -8.21
CA ALA A 208 25.62 -6.98 -7.36
C ALA A 208 25.69 -5.53 -6.87
N ALA A 209 26.45 -5.28 -5.82
CA ALA A 209 26.85 -3.94 -5.42
C ALA A 209 28.29 -3.66 -5.89
N HIS A 210 28.67 -2.39 -6.00
CA HIS A 210 30.05 -2.00 -6.35
C HIS A 210 31.12 -2.66 -5.47
N ALA A 211 30.78 -2.93 -4.20
CA ALA A 211 31.68 -3.65 -3.27
C ALA A 211 32.11 -5.02 -3.81
N PHE A 212 31.27 -5.71 -4.60
CA PHE A 212 31.66 -6.98 -5.20
C PHE A 212 32.74 -6.80 -6.27
N THR A 213 32.59 -5.80 -7.14
CA THR A 213 33.63 -5.46 -8.12
C THR A 213 34.92 -5.02 -7.45
N LEU A 214 34.81 -4.18 -6.41
CA LEU A 214 35.95 -3.66 -5.64
C LEU A 214 36.68 -4.74 -4.81
N LEU A 215 36.05 -5.87 -4.53
CA LEU A 215 36.66 -7.01 -3.85
C LEU A 215 37.69 -7.73 -4.72
N HIS A 216 37.52 -7.70 -6.04
CA HIS A 216 38.36 -8.40 -7.00
C HIS A 216 39.53 -7.52 -7.46
N ASP A 217 40.61 -8.14 -7.92
CA ASP A 217 41.78 -7.42 -8.43
C ASP A 217 41.50 -6.71 -9.77
N SER A 218 40.47 -7.18 -10.50
CA SER A 218 39.97 -6.55 -11.70
C SER A 218 38.46 -6.65 -11.85
N GLU A 219 37.86 -5.77 -12.66
CA GLU A 219 36.46 -5.84 -13.03
C GLU A 219 36.13 -7.10 -13.86
N GLU A 220 37.11 -7.54 -14.67
CA GLU A 220 37.03 -8.78 -15.43
C GLU A 220 36.85 -9.99 -14.51
N ASP A 221 37.64 -10.10 -13.44
CA ASP A 221 37.56 -11.21 -12.49
C ASP A 221 36.20 -11.22 -11.77
N ALA A 222 35.69 -10.04 -11.41
CA ALA A 222 34.37 -9.90 -10.79
C ALA A 222 33.25 -10.38 -11.73
N PHE A 223 33.28 -9.96 -12.99
CA PHE A 223 32.28 -10.37 -13.99
C PHE A 223 32.36 -11.85 -14.31
N ARG A 224 33.58 -12.41 -14.47
CA ARG A 224 33.79 -13.83 -14.65
C ARG A 224 33.24 -14.66 -13.51
N SER A 225 33.55 -14.27 -12.28
CA SER A 225 33.04 -14.92 -11.06
C SER A 225 31.49 -14.91 -11.03
N GLN A 226 30.85 -13.79 -11.35
CA GLN A 226 29.41 -13.69 -11.35
C GLN A 226 28.75 -14.51 -12.47
N VAL A 227 29.34 -14.51 -13.69
CA VAL A 227 28.85 -15.33 -14.79
C VAL A 227 29.05 -16.82 -14.54
N GLU A 228 30.15 -17.23 -13.93
CA GLU A 228 30.36 -18.63 -13.51
C GLU A 228 29.32 -19.10 -12.48
N ALA A 229 28.92 -18.21 -11.53
CA ALA A 229 27.98 -18.54 -10.48
C ALA A 229 26.52 -18.60 -10.98
N TYR A 230 26.12 -17.68 -11.87
CA TYR A 230 24.71 -17.47 -12.25
C TYR A 230 24.43 -17.65 -13.74
N GLY A 231 25.43 -17.93 -14.53
CA GLY A 231 25.34 -18.04 -15.98
C GLY A 231 25.33 -16.68 -16.70
N PRO A 232 25.45 -16.71 -18.05
CA PRO A 232 25.54 -15.50 -18.86
C PRO A 232 24.26 -14.65 -18.85
N GLY A 233 23.11 -15.24 -18.47
CA GLY A 233 21.84 -14.53 -18.33
C GLY A 233 21.75 -13.59 -17.10
N THR A 234 22.81 -13.49 -16.29
CA THR A 234 22.85 -12.60 -15.11
C THR A 234 22.86 -11.12 -15.48
N THR A 235 22.71 -10.26 -14.47
CA THR A 235 22.81 -8.80 -14.61
C THR A 235 24.16 -8.33 -14.06
N LEU A 236 24.99 -7.70 -14.86
CA LEU A 236 26.29 -7.15 -14.45
C LEU A 236 26.18 -5.65 -14.17
N LEU A 237 26.80 -5.19 -13.08
CA LEU A 237 26.90 -3.78 -12.70
C LEU A 237 28.12 -3.16 -13.38
N THR A 238 27.90 -2.22 -14.30
CA THR A 238 28.92 -1.81 -15.27
C THR A 238 29.46 -0.40 -15.08
N ASP A 239 29.13 0.27 -14.00
CA ASP A 239 29.52 1.65 -13.73
C ASP A 239 30.44 1.81 -12.49
N THR A 240 31.20 0.76 -12.17
CA THR A 240 32.21 0.86 -11.12
C THR A 240 33.42 1.70 -11.56
N TYR A 241 33.84 1.58 -12.81
CA TYR A 241 34.96 2.30 -13.42
C TYR A 241 34.55 2.96 -14.75
N ASN A 242 35.11 2.50 -15.85
CA ASN A 242 34.76 3.00 -17.21
C ASN A 242 33.64 2.15 -17.81
N VAL A 243 32.47 2.73 -18.01
CA VAL A 243 31.29 2.00 -18.47
C VAL A 243 31.50 1.32 -19.82
N LYS A 244 32.17 1.97 -20.79
CA LYS A 244 32.40 1.36 -22.13
C LYS A 244 33.30 0.14 -22.03
N ASP A 245 34.37 0.24 -21.25
CA ASP A 245 35.32 -0.88 -21.09
C ASP A 245 34.62 -2.02 -20.34
N ALA A 246 33.79 -1.70 -19.29
CA ALA A 246 32.98 -2.68 -18.59
C ALA A 246 32.00 -3.41 -19.53
N ILE A 247 31.34 -2.71 -20.47
CA ILE A 247 30.43 -3.33 -21.45
C ILE A 247 31.19 -4.30 -22.38
N ARG A 248 32.38 -3.93 -22.85
CA ARG A 248 33.22 -4.81 -23.69
C ARG A 248 33.60 -6.05 -22.91
N THR A 249 34.15 -5.89 -21.72
CA THR A 249 34.53 -7.01 -20.86
C THR A 249 33.34 -7.91 -20.52
N ALA A 250 32.18 -7.35 -20.26
CA ALA A 250 30.95 -8.09 -19.96
C ALA A 250 30.54 -8.96 -21.19
N VAL A 251 30.58 -8.41 -22.41
CA VAL A 251 30.23 -9.14 -23.64
C VAL A 251 31.33 -10.17 -23.99
N GLU A 252 32.60 -9.88 -23.77
CA GLU A 252 33.68 -10.86 -23.95
C GLU A 252 33.51 -12.09 -23.05
N ILE A 253 33.09 -11.91 -21.80
CA ILE A 253 32.93 -13.00 -20.85
C ILE A 253 31.62 -13.77 -21.06
N ALA A 254 30.49 -13.06 -21.18
CA ALA A 254 29.15 -13.67 -21.25
C ALA A 254 28.68 -13.96 -22.68
N GLY A 255 29.34 -13.39 -23.66
CA GLY A 255 28.96 -13.49 -25.09
C GLY A 255 27.62 -12.80 -25.36
N ASN A 256 26.98 -13.14 -26.47
CA ASN A 256 25.66 -12.64 -26.87
C ASN A 256 24.52 -13.16 -25.97
N GLY A 257 24.85 -13.98 -24.97
CA GLY A 257 23.92 -14.48 -23.93
C GLY A 257 23.83 -13.57 -22.71
N LEU A 258 24.59 -12.46 -22.66
CA LEU A 258 24.52 -11.51 -21.55
C LEU A 258 23.06 -11.03 -21.33
N GLY A 259 22.52 -11.30 -20.13
CA GLY A 259 21.12 -11.05 -19.84
C GLY A 259 20.83 -9.55 -19.69
N CYS A 260 21.58 -8.86 -18.84
CA CYS A 260 21.34 -7.46 -18.54
C CYS A 260 22.60 -6.75 -18.06
N VAL A 261 22.66 -5.44 -18.28
CA VAL A 261 23.63 -4.53 -17.65
C VAL A 261 22.89 -3.51 -16.81
N ARG A 262 23.48 -3.15 -15.66
CA ARG A 262 22.91 -2.17 -14.74
C ARG A 262 23.79 -0.91 -14.67
N ILE A 263 23.12 0.24 -14.72
CA ILE A 263 23.71 1.57 -14.62
C ILE A 263 23.10 2.26 -13.41
N ASP A 264 23.93 2.72 -12.47
CA ASP A 264 23.51 3.31 -11.18
C ASP A 264 23.97 4.79 -11.03
N SER A 265 24.62 5.37 -12.05
CA SER A 265 25.25 6.69 -11.94
C SER A 265 25.25 7.47 -13.26
N GLY A 266 25.50 8.79 -13.15
CA GLY A 266 25.60 9.71 -14.29
C GLY A 266 24.24 10.18 -14.85
N ASP A 267 24.25 10.80 -16.04
CA ASP A 267 23.04 11.11 -16.80
C ASP A 267 22.49 9.82 -17.41
N LEU A 268 21.46 9.25 -16.75
CA LEU A 268 20.92 7.94 -17.08
C LEU A 268 20.41 7.87 -18.53
N GLY A 269 19.85 8.96 -19.06
CA GLY A 269 19.36 9.00 -20.43
C GLY A 269 20.50 8.95 -21.47
N GLN A 270 21.57 9.69 -21.23
CA GLN A 270 22.77 9.64 -22.08
C GLN A 270 23.50 8.30 -21.94
N MET A 271 23.65 7.84 -20.70
CA MET A 271 24.31 6.58 -20.39
C MET A 271 23.61 5.39 -21.04
N ALA A 272 22.29 5.30 -20.95
CA ALA A 272 21.51 4.23 -21.57
C ALA A 272 21.68 4.20 -23.09
N ARG A 273 21.67 5.37 -23.76
CA ARG A 273 21.90 5.46 -25.20
C ARG A 273 23.32 5.03 -25.56
N MET A 274 24.32 5.47 -24.82
CA MET A 274 25.73 5.09 -25.05
C MET A 274 25.95 3.58 -24.86
N VAL A 275 25.37 3.03 -23.76
CA VAL A 275 25.45 1.58 -23.48
C VAL A 275 24.73 0.75 -24.54
N ARG A 276 23.55 1.17 -24.99
CA ARG A 276 22.84 0.48 -26.09
C ARG A 276 23.63 0.45 -27.36
N ALA A 277 24.24 1.59 -27.76
CA ALA A 277 25.07 1.67 -28.95
C ALA A 277 26.33 0.78 -28.86
N GLU A 278 26.97 0.73 -27.67
CA GLU A 278 28.14 -0.14 -27.47
C GLU A 278 27.76 -1.63 -27.52
N LEU A 279 26.67 -2.03 -26.83
CA LEU A 279 26.13 -3.39 -26.85
C LEU A 279 25.78 -3.84 -28.29
N ASP A 280 25.13 -2.97 -29.06
CA ASP A 280 24.76 -3.26 -30.46
C ASP A 280 25.99 -3.43 -31.36
N SER A 281 27.00 -2.59 -31.15
CA SER A 281 28.28 -2.68 -31.91
C SER A 281 29.04 -4.00 -31.68
N LEU A 282 28.82 -4.59 -30.49
CA LEU A 282 29.41 -5.88 -30.08
C LEU A 282 28.50 -7.07 -30.39
N GLY A 283 27.33 -6.85 -31.04
CA GLY A 283 26.37 -7.90 -31.38
C GLY A 283 25.47 -8.37 -30.24
N ALA A 284 25.56 -7.73 -29.07
CA ALA A 284 24.75 -8.07 -27.89
C ALA A 284 23.36 -7.33 -27.89
N THR A 285 22.67 -7.43 -29.04
CA THR A 285 21.44 -6.65 -29.32
C THR A 285 20.24 -7.03 -28.43
N ARG A 286 20.29 -8.20 -27.77
CA ARG A 286 19.22 -8.68 -26.87
C ARG A 286 19.50 -8.39 -25.39
N THR A 287 20.69 -7.93 -25.04
CA THR A 287 21.05 -7.57 -23.65
C THR A 287 20.21 -6.41 -23.20
N LYS A 288 19.55 -6.55 -22.05
CA LYS A 288 18.70 -5.55 -21.44
C LYS A 288 19.51 -4.50 -20.68
N ILE A 289 18.91 -3.33 -20.47
CA ILE A 289 19.49 -2.23 -19.69
C ILE A 289 18.56 -1.92 -18.53
N THR A 290 19.05 -2.11 -17.30
CA THR A 290 18.40 -1.69 -16.08
C THR A 290 19.05 -0.42 -15.55
N VAL A 291 18.25 0.58 -15.20
CA VAL A 291 18.75 1.78 -14.53
C VAL A 291 18.24 1.87 -13.10
N THR A 292 19.11 2.36 -12.22
CA THR A 292 18.84 2.61 -10.81
C THR A 292 19.38 4.03 -10.48
N ASN A 293 19.40 4.49 -9.27
CA ASN A 293 19.85 5.82 -8.84
C ASN A 293 18.71 6.83 -8.61
N ASP A 294 18.24 6.87 -7.36
CA ASP A 294 17.26 7.84 -6.83
C ASP A 294 16.07 8.16 -7.76
N LEU A 295 15.61 7.14 -8.47
CA LEU A 295 14.49 7.25 -9.40
C LEU A 295 13.18 7.54 -8.68
N ASP A 296 12.38 8.40 -9.31
CA ASP A 296 10.99 8.71 -8.99
C ASP A 296 10.12 8.72 -10.26
N GLU A 297 8.84 8.98 -10.13
CA GLU A 297 7.91 9.05 -11.25
C GLU A 297 8.31 10.08 -12.32
N TYR A 298 8.94 11.19 -11.93
CA TYR A 298 9.34 12.26 -12.86
C TYR A 298 10.60 11.89 -13.65
N SER A 299 11.61 11.37 -12.96
CA SER A 299 12.85 10.89 -13.60
C SER A 299 12.58 9.73 -14.56
N ILE A 300 11.68 8.80 -14.18
CA ILE A 300 11.25 7.70 -15.06
C ILE A 300 10.50 8.21 -16.28
N ALA A 301 9.58 9.18 -16.12
CA ALA A 301 8.91 9.81 -17.26
C ALA A 301 9.91 10.49 -18.22
N ALA A 302 10.96 11.15 -17.68
CA ALA A 302 12.01 11.74 -18.50
C ALA A 302 12.85 10.69 -19.28
N LEU A 303 12.89 9.45 -18.82
CA LEU A 303 13.57 8.32 -19.48
C LEU A 303 12.69 7.58 -20.48
N GLN A 304 11.46 8.01 -20.74
CA GLN A 304 10.52 7.29 -21.61
C GLN A 304 11.07 7.00 -23.00
N ASN A 305 11.85 7.92 -23.56
CA ASN A 305 12.49 7.77 -24.88
C ASN A 305 13.94 7.24 -24.82
N ALA A 306 14.41 6.81 -23.65
CA ALA A 306 15.71 6.18 -23.50
C ALA A 306 15.58 4.65 -23.65
N PRO A 307 16.61 3.96 -24.17
CA PRO A 307 16.61 2.51 -24.33
C PRO A 307 16.85 1.79 -22.99
N VAL A 308 15.91 1.94 -22.09
CA VAL A 308 15.89 1.31 -20.75
C VAL A 308 14.84 0.21 -20.76
N ASP A 309 15.14 -0.94 -20.21
CA ASP A 309 14.25 -2.10 -20.16
C ASP A 309 13.59 -2.28 -18.78
N SER A 310 14.20 -1.78 -17.71
CA SER A 310 13.65 -1.89 -16.35
C SER A 310 14.23 -0.84 -15.40
N TYR A 311 13.54 -0.62 -14.29
CA TYR A 311 13.88 0.37 -13.27
C TYR A 311 14.01 -0.25 -11.89
N GLY A 312 15.09 0.08 -11.16
CA GLY A 312 15.21 -0.21 -9.73
C GLY A 312 14.95 1.05 -8.92
N VAL A 313 13.92 1.05 -8.09
CA VAL A 313 13.49 2.22 -7.33
C VAL A 313 13.67 1.98 -5.83
N GLY A 314 14.34 2.90 -5.16
CA GLY A 314 14.67 2.78 -3.72
C GLY A 314 13.91 3.78 -2.87
N THR A 315 14.61 4.84 -2.43
CA THR A 315 14.15 5.81 -1.43
C THR A 315 12.77 6.37 -1.76
N ARG A 316 12.54 6.80 -2.99
CA ARG A 316 11.27 7.45 -3.38
C ARG A 316 10.06 6.52 -3.25
N LEU A 317 10.21 5.26 -3.59
CA LEU A 317 9.16 4.27 -3.41
C LEU A 317 8.79 4.14 -1.92
N VAL A 318 9.76 3.78 -1.07
CA VAL A 318 9.50 3.41 0.34
C VAL A 318 9.13 4.61 1.23
N THR A 319 9.36 5.82 0.75
CA THR A 319 8.93 7.07 1.41
C THR A 319 7.67 7.67 0.80
N GLY A 320 6.94 6.92 -0.04
CA GLY A 320 5.73 7.40 -0.69
C GLY A 320 5.98 8.62 -1.59
N SER A 321 7.15 8.71 -2.26
CA SER A 321 7.62 9.88 -3.03
C SER A 321 7.59 11.19 -2.23
N GLY A 322 7.93 11.11 -0.94
CA GLY A 322 7.97 12.24 -0.02
C GLY A 322 6.70 12.43 0.82
N SER A 323 5.67 11.60 0.61
CA SER A 323 4.45 11.57 1.41
C SER A 323 4.24 10.16 1.99
N PRO A 324 4.88 9.84 3.12
CA PRO A 324 4.87 8.48 3.68
C PRO A 324 3.55 8.11 4.39
N THR A 325 2.57 8.98 4.33
CA THR A 325 1.22 8.80 4.89
C THR A 325 0.18 9.39 3.94
N CYS A 326 -1.00 8.78 3.91
CA CYS A 326 -2.17 9.29 3.19
C CYS A 326 -3.04 10.23 4.04
N GLU A 327 -2.64 10.50 5.28
CA GLU A 327 -3.37 11.32 6.24
C GLU A 327 -4.82 10.85 6.48
N MET A 328 -5.04 9.54 6.33
CA MET A 328 -6.31 8.91 6.67
C MET A 328 -6.58 9.05 8.16
N VAL A 329 -7.86 9.22 8.49
CA VAL A 329 -8.37 9.36 9.85
C VAL A 329 -9.37 8.26 10.15
N TYR A 330 -9.51 7.92 11.44
CA TYR A 330 -10.50 6.97 11.95
C TYR A 330 -11.52 7.75 12.80
N LYS A 331 -12.79 7.73 12.42
CA LYS A 331 -13.80 8.59 13.05
C LYS A 331 -15.07 7.83 13.39
N LEU A 332 -15.56 8.04 14.60
CA LEU A 332 -16.91 7.63 15.00
C LEU A 332 -17.92 8.44 14.20
N VAL A 333 -18.78 7.77 13.44
CA VAL A 333 -19.78 8.40 12.55
C VAL A 333 -21.21 8.06 12.92
N GLU A 334 -21.42 6.99 13.68
CA GLU A 334 -22.74 6.56 14.16
C GLU A 334 -22.60 5.82 15.50
N ARG A 335 -23.52 6.05 16.43
CA ARG A 335 -23.54 5.37 17.72
C ARG A 335 -24.94 5.13 18.24
N GLU A 336 -25.09 4.12 19.08
CA GLU A 336 -26.34 3.85 19.82
C GLU A 336 -26.59 4.90 20.90
N GLY A 337 -27.82 5.41 20.94
CA GLY A 337 -28.32 6.30 21.99
C GLY A 337 -28.80 5.54 23.20
N CYS A 338 -29.22 6.29 24.26
CA CYS A 338 -29.86 5.72 25.46
C CYS A 338 -31.24 5.12 25.15
N ASP A 339 -31.83 5.48 24.02
CA ASP A 339 -33.10 4.97 23.51
C ASP A 339 -32.93 3.65 22.70
N GLY A 340 -31.68 3.12 22.57
CA GLY A 340 -31.38 1.92 21.81
C GLY A 340 -31.37 2.12 20.29
N THR A 341 -31.56 3.36 19.80
CA THR A 341 -31.52 3.67 18.37
C THR A 341 -30.13 4.18 17.93
N MET A 342 -29.81 3.99 16.67
CA MET A 342 -28.55 4.50 16.11
C MET A 342 -28.72 5.96 15.71
N HIS A 343 -27.74 6.78 16.07
CA HIS A 343 -27.72 8.22 15.79
C HIS A 343 -26.43 8.61 15.09
N PRO A 344 -26.49 9.51 14.09
CA PRO A 344 -25.28 10.04 13.47
C PRO A 344 -24.52 10.92 14.46
N VAL A 345 -23.21 10.84 14.41
CA VAL A 345 -22.34 11.73 15.16
C VAL A 345 -21.27 12.33 14.26
N ALA A 346 -20.98 13.60 14.48
CA ALA A 346 -20.02 14.31 13.66
C ALA A 346 -19.34 15.41 14.48
N LYS A 347 -18.03 15.58 14.25
CA LYS A 347 -17.30 16.71 14.80
C LYS A 347 -17.66 17.98 14.02
N LYS A 348 -18.09 19.03 14.73
CA LYS A 348 -18.50 20.32 14.16
C LYS A 348 -17.47 21.43 14.35
N SER A 349 -16.17 21.11 14.41
CA SER A 349 -15.13 22.14 14.53
C SER A 349 -14.76 22.74 13.18
N PHE A 350 -14.38 24.03 13.19
CA PHE A 350 -13.96 24.75 11.99
C PHE A 350 -12.85 24.00 11.24
N GLY A 351 -13.02 23.82 9.93
CA GLY A 351 -12.04 23.16 9.05
C GLY A 351 -11.90 21.64 9.22
N LYS A 352 -12.69 20.98 10.12
CA LYS A 352 -12.63 19.54 10.37
C LYS A 352 -14.02 18.93 10.54
N GLN A 353 -14.95 19.30 9.66
CA GLN A 353 -16.28 18.72 9.68
C GLN A 353 -16.23 17.28 9.19
N THR A 354 -16.98 16.40 9.83
CA THR A 354 -17.22 15.03 9.41
C THR A 354 -18.71 14.86 9.10
N ILE A 355 -19.04 14.02 8.14
CA ILE A 355 -20.43 13.66 7.86
C ILE A 355 -20.76 12.41 8.69
N GLY A 356 -21.79 12.50 9.51
CA GLY A 356 -22.29 11.37 10.30
C GLY A 356 -22.89 10.28 9.42
N TRP A 357 -23.44 9.25 10.06
CA TRP A 357 -23.99 8.05 9.47
C TRP A 357 -22.95 7.09 8.86
N ARG A 358 -23.31 5.82 8.82
CA ARG A 358 -22.62 4.83 7.97
C ARG A 358 -22.79 5.17 6.51
N LYS A 359 -21.93 4.64 5.66
CA LYS A 359 -21.91 4.98 4.24
C LYS A 359 -21.84 3.75 3.35
N ASN A 360 -22.42 3.86 2.15
CA ASN A 360 -22.10 3.04 1.00
C ASN A 360 -21.37 3.91 -0.04
N ALA A 361 -20.45 3.31 -0.77
CA ALA A 361 -19.68 4.01 -1.80
C ALA A 361 -19.73 3.26 -3.12
N TYR A 362 -19.82 4.02 -4.20
CA TYR A 362 -19.97 3.51 -5.56
C TYR A 362 -19.06 4.26 -6.52
N ARG A 363 -18.44 3.57 -7.46
CA ARG A 363 -17.84 4.15 -8.63
C ARG A 363 -18.89 4.24 -9.72
N VAL A 364 -19.13 5.44 -10.23
CA VAL A 364 -20.12 5.72 -11.27
C VAL A 364 -19.42 5.88 -12.60
N TYR A 365 -20.00 5.29 -13.65
CA TYR A 365 -19.43 5.21 -14.99
C TYR A 365 -20.35 5.87 -16.01
N ASP A 366 -19.76 6.54 -17.01
CA ASP A 366 -20.50 7.02 -18.17
C ASP A 366 -20.89 5.83 -19.09
N ASP A 367 -22.19 5.67 -19.35
CA ASP A 367 -22.71 4.60 -20.19
C ASP A 367 -22.30 4.71 -21.68
N HIS A 368 -21.86 5.89 -22.10
CA HIS A 368 -21.41 6.13 -23.46
C HIS A 368 -19.93 5.80 -23.70
N ALA A 369 -19.18 5.50 -22.65
CA ALA A 369 -17.78 5.10 -22.76
C ALA A 369 -17.66 3.64 -23.21
N ASP A 370 -16.75 3.37 -24.13
CA ASP A 370 -16.45 2.00 -24.58
C ASP A 370 -15.71 1.24 -23.47
N LYS A 371 -16.46 0.50 -22.65
CA LYS A 371 -15.95 -0.29 -21.51
C LYS A 371 -14.96 -1.38 -21.94
N GLU A 372 -15.02 -1.86 -23.18
CA GLU A 372 -14.09 -2.86 -23.72
C GLU A 372 -12.75 -2.21 -24.12
N ALA A 373 -12.75 -0.94 -24.51
CA ALA A 373 -11.56 -0.21 -24.84
C ALA A 373 -10.74 0.21 -23.60
N GLY A 374 -11.30 0.15 -22.41
CA GLY A 374 -10.65 0.59 -21.18
C GLY A 374 -10.41 2.12 -21.15
N ASP A 375 -11.33 2.86 -21.72
CA ASP A 375 -11.17 4.28 -22.03
C ASP A 375 -11.93 5.12 -21.00
N GLY A 376 -11.38 5.18 -19.77
CA GLY A 376 -11.69 6.22 -18.81
C GLY A 376 -13.17 6.51 -18.54
N SER A 377 -13.96 5.48 -18.27
CA SER A 377 -15.41 5.63 -18.12
C SER A 377 -15.87 6.12 -16.73
N ALA A 378 -15.00 6.10 -15.73
CA ALA A 378 -15.35 6.57 -14.39
C ALA A 378 -15.48 8.09 -14.36
N VAL A 379 -16.61 8.58 -13.83
CA VAL A 379 -16.95 10.02 -13.82
C VAL A 379 -17.01 10.61 -12.41
N LEU A 380 -17.38 9.81 -11.40
CA LEU A 380 -17.41 10.26 -10.01
C LEU A 380 -17.35 9.08 -9.03
N GLU A 381 -17.04 9.39 -7.77
CA GLU A 381 -17.28 8.50 -6.65
C GLU A 381 -18.50 9.01 -5.87
N LEU A 382 -19.57 8.20 -5.81
CA LEU A 382 -20.79 8.50 -5.09
C LEU A 382 -20.73 7.87 -3.69
N VAL A 383 -20.93 8.66 -2.66
CA VAL A 383 -21.00 8.22 -1.27
C VAL A 383 -22.40 8.52 -0.73
N LEU A 384 -23.13 7.48 -0.34
CA LEU A 384 -24.43 7.60 0.28
C LEU A 384 -24.29 7.47 1.80
N ALA A 385 -24.73 8.47 2.55
CA ALA A 385 -24.73 8.49 4.03
C ALA A 385 -26.15 8.38 4.57
N GLY A 386 -26.39 7.45 5.50
CA GLY A 386 -27.72 7.27 6.05
C GLY A 386 -27.81 6.13 7.06
N SER A 387 -28.97 5.94 7.68
CA SER A 387 -29.22 4.76 8.50
C SER A 387 -29.15 3.48 7.64
N ARG A 388 -28.89 2.33 8.31
CA ARG A 388 -28.84 1.03 7.61
C ARG A 388 -30.10 0.82 6.76
N GLU A 389 -31.28 1.05 7.32
CA GLU A 389 -32.56 0.86 6.65
C GLU A 389 -32.68 1.70 5.35
N LYS A 390 -32.24 2.96 5.41
CA LYS A 390 -32.26 3.83 4.23
C LYS A 390 -31.26 3.37 3.17
N LEU A 391 -30.04 3.00 3.58
CA LEU A 391 -29.02 2.51 2.65
C LEU A 391 -29.38 1.18 1.99
N ASP A 392 -30.09 0.28 2.71
CA ASP A 392 -30.52 -1.00 2.19
C ASP A 392 -31.74 -0.88 1.25
N SER A 393 -32.52 0.21 1.36
CA SER A 393 -33.74 0.44 0.56
C SER A 393 -33.55 1.43 -0.60
N VAL A 394 -32.43 2.15 -0.68
CA VAL A 394 -32.22 3.17 -1.71
C VAL A 394 -32.00 2.56 -3.09
N SER A 395 -32.70 3.13 -4.11
CA SER A 395 -32.39 2.85 -5.52
C SER A 395 -31.39 3.87 -6.06
N LEU A 396 -30.33 3.39 -6.68
CA LEU A 396 -29.31 4.24 -7.33
C LEU A 396 -29.89 5.00 -8.53
N ASP A 397 -30.85 4.44 -9.27
CA ASP A 397 -31.46 5.06 -10.46
C ASP A 397 -32.05 6.45 -10.16
N GLY A 398 -32.53 6.66 -8.92
CA GLY A 398 -33.06 7.94 -8.48
C GLY A 398 -31.99 9.00 -8.16
N ILE A 399 -30.73 8.60 -8.07
CA ILE A 399 -29.61 9.45 -7.64
C ILE A 399 -28.66 9.75 -8.79
N VAL A 400 -28.22 8.71 -9.52
CA VAL A 400 -27.25 8.85 -10.62
C VAL A 400 -27.92 8.96 -12.01
N GLY A 401 -29.22 8.70 -12.09
CA GLY A 401 -29.96 8.69 -13.35
C GLY A 401 -30.02 7.31 -14.01
N PRO A 402 -30.94 7.11 -14.98
CA PRO A 402 -31.23 5.79 -15.56
C PRO A 402 -30.19 5.32 -16.59
N MET A 403 -29.15 6.06 -16.85
CA MET A 403 -28.16 5.81 -17.91
C MET A 403 -26.73 5.65 -17.37
N GLU A 404 -26.55 5.57 -16.06
CA GLU A 404 -25.24 5.44 -15.45
C GLU A 404 -25.12 4.10 -14.72
N ASP A 405 -24.03 3.38 -14.97
CA ASP A 405 -23.70 2.15 -14.26
C ASP A 405 -22.90 2.49 -13.00
N ALA A 406 -23.12 1.77 -11.92
CA ALA A 406 -22.47 2.02 -10.64
C ALA A 406 -22.01 0.72 -9.98
N ARG A 407 -20.72 0.66 -9.62
CA ARG A 407 -20.10 -0.47 -8.93
C ARG A 407 -19.89 -0.15 -7.44
N GLY A 408 -20.43 -1.01 -6.57
CA GLY A 408 -20.16 -0.93 -5.13
C GLY A 408 -18.67 -1.13 -4.81
N LEU A 409 -18.13 -0.30 -3.92
CA LEU A 409 -16.70 -0.29 -3.58
C LEU A 409 -16.39 -1.06 -2.29
N LEU A 410 -17.32 -1.08 -1.33
CA LEU A 410 -17.14 -1.76 -0.05
C LEU A 410 -17.47 -3.25 -0.16
N VAL A 411 -16.53 -4.11 0.25
CA VAL A 411 -16.73 -5.55 0.41
C VAL A 411 -16.68 -5.94 1.89
N THR A 412 -17.35 -7.03 2.28
CA THR A 412 -17.29 -7.56 3.64
C THR A 412 -15.94 -8.24 3.84
N ALA A 413 -15.14 -7.67 4.74
CA ALA A 413 -13.81 -8.16 5.08
C ALA A 413 -13.78 -8.95 6.39
N VAL A 414 -14.66 -8.59 7.35
CA VAL A 414 -14.94 -9.35 8.57
C VAL A 414 -16.43 -9.37 8.78
N ASP A 415 -17.00 -10.53 9.05
CA ASP A 415 -18.41 -10.70 9.37
C ASP A 415 -18.57 -11.30 10.77
N HIS A 416 -19.07 -10.49 11.73
CA HIS A 416 -19.28 -10.91 13.14
C HIS A 416 -18.04 -11.59 13.76
N GLY A 417 -16.84 -11.06 13.52
CA GLY A 417 -15.56 -11.57 13.98
C GLY A 417 -14.89 -12.57 13.04
N ASP A 418 -15.61 -13.11 12.08
CA ASP A 418 -15.07 -14.06 11.10
C ASP A 418 -14.38 -13.33 9.94
N VAL A 419 -13.06 -13.48 9.86
CA VAL A 419 -12.22 -12.84 8.84
C VAL A 419 -12.37 -13.56 7.51
N ASN A 420 -12.58 -12.81 6.44
CA ASN A 420 -12.53 -13.34 5.08
C ASN A 420 -11.09 -13.63 4.68
N GLU A 421 -10.67 -14.88 4.85
CA GLU A 421 -9.29 -15.36 4.59
C GLU A 421 -8.87 -15.19 3.11
N GLU A 422 -9.80 -15.14 2.18
CA GLU A 422 -9.50 -14.89 0.77
C GLU A 422 -8.84 -13.52 0.58
N LEU A 423 -9.19 -12.52 1.39
CA LEU A 423 -8.60 -11.18 1.33
C LEU A 423 -7.20 -11.09 1.96
N CYS A 424 -6.73 -12.15 2.65
CA CYS A 424 -5.42 -12.21 3.31
C CYS A 424 -4.39 -13.02 2.52
N SER A 425 -4.80 -13.79 1.51
CA SER A 425 -3.96 -14.77 0.83
C SER A 425 -2.90 -14.13 -0.09
N HIS A 426 -1.85 -14.88 -0.40
CA HIS A 426 -0.87 -14.49 -1.44
C HIS A 426 -1.55 -14.31 -2.81
N GLN A 427 -2.48 -15.19 -3.17
CA GLN A 427 -3.23 -15.06 -4.43
C GLN A 427 -3.99 -13.74 -4.51
N THR A 428 -4.51 -13.25 -3.38
CA THR A 428 -5.15 -11.95 -3.29
C THR A 428 -4.18 -10.80 -3.54
N LEU A 429 -2.91 -10.91 -3.10
CA LEU A 429 -1.91 -9.89 -3.38
C LEU A 429 -1.62 -9.74 -4.89
N LEU A 430 -1.49 -10.86 -5.61
CA LEU A 430 -1.35 -10.84 -7.07
C LEU A 430 -2.63 -10.37 -7.77
N ALA A 431 -3.79 -10.78 -7.26
CA ALA A 431 -5.09 -10.29 -7.74
C ALA A 431 -5.24 -8.77 -7.51
N ALA A 432 -4.77 -8.24 -6.38
CA ALA A 432 -4.77 -6.81 -6.09
C ALA A 432 -3.94 -6.00 -7.11
N ARG A 433 -2.78 -6.53 -7.53
CA ARG A 433 -1.99 -5.92 -8.63
C ARG A 433 -2.76 -5.90 -9.94
N GLY A 434 -3.43 -6.99 -10.28
CA GLY A 434 -4.31 -7.07 -11.46
C GLY A 434 -5.49 -6.12 -11.37
N TRP A 435 -6.11 -6.04 -10.18
CA TRP A 435 -7.20 -5.12 -9.89
C TRP A 435 -6.76 -3.66 -10.03
N HIS A 436 -5.61 -3.29 -9.45
CA HIS A 436 -5.02 -1.97 -9.63
C HIS A 436 -4.87 -1.60 -11.11
N SER A 437 -4.30 -2.50 -11.92
CA SER A 437 -4.14 -2.24 -13.36
C SER A 437 -5.48 -2.07 -14.08
N HIS A 438 -6.53 -2.80 -13.66
CA HIS A 438 -7.88 -2.63 -14.17
C HIS A 438 -8.46 -1.26 -13.77
N GLN A 439 -8.30 -0.87 -12.50
CA GLN A 439 -8.81 0.40 -11.98
C GLN A 439 -8.21 1.61 -12.67
N LEU A 440 -6.91 1.57 -13.00
CA LEU A 440 -6.28 2.67 -13.74
C LEU A 440 -6.84 2.86 -15.14
N ARG A 441 -7.30 1.79 -15.80
CA ARG A 441 -7.95 1.89 -17.11
C ARG A 441 -9.36 2.50 -17.03
N GLU A 442 -10.03 2.36 -15.89
CA GLU A 442 -11.34 2.99 -15.67
C GLU A 442 -11.24 4.51 -15.47
N LEU A 443 -10.06 5.03 -15.09
CA LEU A 443 -9.86 6.46 -14.86
C LEU A 443 -9.65 7.23 -16.17
N PRO A 444 -10.07 8.52 -16.23
CA PRO A 444 -9.72 9.38 -17.35
C PRO A 444 -8.21 9.44 -17.55
N MET A 445 -7.73 9.47 -18.79
CA MET A 445 -6.30 9.59 -19.13
C MET A 445 -5.60 10.73 -18.35
N ALA A 446 -6.30 11.83 -18.13
CA ALA A 446 -5.79 12.96 -17.34
C ALA A 446 -5.47 12.60 -15.89
N ALA A 447 -6.05 11.53 -15.33
CA ALA A 447 -5.76 11.07 -13.97
C ALA A 447 -4.30 10.65 -13.79
N LEU A 448 -3.66 10.16 -14.84
CA LEU A 448 -2.28 9.70 -14.83
C LEU A 448 -1.26 10.84 -15.01
N SER A 449 -1.72 12.09 -15.19
CA SER A 449 -0.84 13.26 -15.34
C SER A 449 -0.01 13.48 -14.08
N LEU A 450 1.31 13.63 -14.26
CA LEU A 450 2.24 13.95 -13.17
C LEU A 450 2.26 15.44 -12.81
N SER A 451 1.71 16.32 -13.66
CA SER A 451 1.77 17.77 -13.53
C SER A 451 0.55 18.42 -12.85
N ALA A 452 -0.45 17.62 -12.47
CA ALA A 452 -1.66 18.08 -11.80
C ALA A 452 -1.79 17.41 -10.41
N ASP A 453 -2.46 18.08 -9.49
CA ASP A 453 -2.63 17.65 -8.10
C ASP A 453 -4.07 17.68 -7.58
N ASP A 454 -5.02 18.20 -8.38
CA ASP A 454 -6.45 18.08 -8.08
C ASP A 454 -6.93 16.62 -8.24
N PRO A 455 -7.90 16.16 -7.44
CA PRO A 455 -8.46 14.81 -7.58
C PRO A 455 -8.96 14.55 -9.01
N ALA A 456 -8.67 13.39 -9.54
CA ALA A 456 -9.03 13.03 -10.93
C ALA A 456 -10.55 12.89 -11.12
N LEU A 457 -11.25 12.45 -10.09
CA LEU A 457 -12.71 12.37 -10.03
C LEU A 457 -13.22 13.13 -8.80
N PRO A 458 -14.38 13.77 -8.89
CA PRO A 458 -15.05 14.33 -7.72
C PRO A 458 -15.63 13.20 -6.84
N THR A 459 -15.69 13.46 -5.53
CA THR A 459 -16.51 12.66 -4.59
C THR A 459 -17.78 13.44 -4.30
N GLN A 460 -18.93 12.81 -4.57
CA GLN A 460 -20.24 13.37 -4.24
C GLN A 460 -20.83 12.62 -3.06
N ILE A 461 -21.17 13.36 -1.98
CA ILE A 461 -21.80 12.78 -0.79
C ILE A 461 -23.27 13.18 -0.76
N VAL A 462 -24.15 12.19 -0.62
CA VAL A 462 -25.60 12.37 -0.53
C VAL A 462 -26.07 11.80 0.82
N GLU A 463 -26.67 12.65 1.63
CA GLU A 463 -27.34 12.25 2.87
C GLU A 463 -28.79 11.84 2.56
N LEU A 464 -29.20 10.63 3.01
CA LEU A 464 -30.49 10.01 2.77
C LEU A 464 -31.49 10.33 3.89
#